data_a0385b176761d4a1d6c2ff359b32ac43
#
_entry.id   a0385b176761d4a1d6c2ff359b32ac43
#
_cell.length_a   1.000
_cell.length_b   1.000
_cell.length_c   1.000
_cell.angle_alpha   90.00
_cell.angle_beta   90.00
_cell.angle_gamma   90.00
#
_symmetry.space_group_name_H-M   'P 1'
#
loop_
_entity.id
_entity.type
_entity.pdbx_description
1 polymer ?
#
loop_
_entity_poly.entity_id
_entity_poly.type
_entity_poly.pdbx_seq_one_letter_code
_entity_poly.pdbx_strand_id
1 'polypeptide(L)'
;MKSLSFIRHAKSDWTSPLVSDHDRRLADKGQRASTIIKDFFETANKNFDSVFSSTALRAVETIEIIKPSLKDTEIMYKKDLYTFDDHMMLEFISKIKDDISSVLIVGHNPAIQETVLRLSDTEQNSNLLNRVEHKYPTAAFCTLTSTIDKWSHTGDTMFKIKEFICPKEL
;
A
#
# COMPACT_ATOMS: atom_id res chain seq x y z
N MET A 1 19.16 2.36 -3.40
CA MET A 1 17.97 3.18 -3.08
C MET A 1 16.75 2.29 -3.10
N LYS A 2 15.90 2.33 -2.07
CA LYS A 2 14.67 1.55 -1.98
C LYS A 2 13.44 2.43 -2.19
N SER A 3 12.43 1.87 -2.86
CA SER A 3 11.11 2.47 -3.05
C SER A 3 10.03 1.58 -2.43
N LEU A 4 9.30 2.13 -1.47
CA LEU A 4 8.25 1.44 -0.74
C LEU A 4 6.91 2.11 -1.03
N SER A 5 6.01 1.37 -1.65
CA SER A 5 4.69 1.87 -2.00
C SER A 5 3.60 1.11 -1.27
N PHE A 6 2.53 1.81 -0.91
CA PHE A 6 1.38 1.24 -0.23
C PHE A 6 0.07 1.59 -0.95
N ILE A 7 -0.84 0.62 -0.99
CA ILE A 7 -2.25 0.83 -1.26
C ILE A 7 -3.05 0.32 -0.07
N ARG A 8 -3.86 1.19 0.55
CA ARG A 8 -4.92 0.71 1.42
C ARG A 8 -5.99 0.04 0.58
N HIS A 9 -6.44 -1.18 0.93
CA HIS A 9 -7.52 -1.84 0.21
C HIS A 9 -8.70 -0.90 -0.08
N ALA A 10 -9.39 -1.10 -1.18
CA ALA A 10 -10.53 -0.29 -1.58
C ALA A 10 -11.76 -0.56 -0.69
N LYS A 11 -12.81 0.24 -0.86
CA LYS A 11 -14.01 0.19 -0.01
C LYS A 11 -14.65 -1.18 -0.05
N SER A 12 -14.76 -1.84 1.12
CA SER A 12 -15.42 -3.14 1.28
C SER A 12 -16.91 -3.00 1.57
N ASP A 13 -17.66 -4.06 1.26
CA ASP A 13 -19.06 -4.21 1.59
C ASP A 13 -19.24 -4.59 3.08
N TRP A 14 -20.20 -3.98 3.73
CA TRP A 14 -20.59 -4.18 5.12
C TRP A 14 -22.05 -4.66 5.25
N THR A 15 -22.71 -4.97 4.15
CA THR A 15 -24.14 -5.28 4.14
C THR A 15 -24.46 -6.66 4.71
N SER A 16 -23.50 -7.60 4.67
CA SER A 16 -23.70 -8.96 5.19
C SER A 16 -23.12 -9.13 6.59
N PRO A 17 -23.95 -9.26 7.64
CA PRO A 17 -23.48 -9.45 9.02
C PRO A 17 -22.90 -10.84 9.29
N LEU A 18 -23.11 -11.80 8.39
CA LEU A 18 -22.68 -13.20 8.54
C LEU A 18 -21.29 -13.48 7.94
N VAL A 19 -20.73 -12.51 7.21
CA VAL A 19 -19.40 -12.64 6.58
C VAL A 19 -18.31 -12.23 7.56
N SER A 20 -17.26 -13.03 7.69
CA SER A 20 -16.10 -12.68 8.52
C SER A 20 -15.44 -11.40 8.01
N ASP A 21 -14.73 -10.67 8.88
CA ASP A 21 -14.00 -9.47 8.44
C ASP A 21 -13.02 -9.78 7.30
N HIS A 22 -12.32 -10.91 7.38
CA HIS A 22 -11.35 -11.34 6.37
C HIS A 22 -12.00 -11.59 5.00
N ASP A 23 -13.23 -12.11 4.97
CA ASP A 23 -13.92 -12.56 3.75
C ASP A 23 -14.83 -11.49 3.14
N ARG A 24 -14.85 -10.28 3.69
CA ARG A 24 -15.62 -9.17 3.11
C ARG A 24 -15.08 -8.75 1.74
N ARG A 25 -15.96 -8.73 0.76
CA ARG A 25 -15.70 -8.33 -0.63
C ARG A 25 -15.65 -6.82 -0.79
N LEU A 26 -15.18 -6.36 -1.96
CA LEU A 26 -15.31 -4.97 -2.35
C LEU A 26 -16.77 -4.61 -2.61
N ALA A 27 -17.16 -3.41 -2.15
CA ALA A 27 -18.36 -2.75 -2.65
C ALA A 27 -18.13 -2.19 -4.06
N ASP A 28 -19.20 -1.90 -4.82
CA ASP A 28 -19.11 -1.30 -6.16
C ASP A 28 -18.25 -0.03 -6.18
N LYS A 29 -18.35 0.80 -5.13
CA LYS A 29 -17.50 1.98 -4.98
C LYS A 29 -16.01 1.62 -4.85
N GLY A 30 -15.71 0.50 -4.20
CA GLY A 30 -14.35 -0.02 -4.07
C GLY A 30 -13.81 -0.52 -5.41
N GLN A 31 -14.62 -1.24 -6.18
CA GLN A 31 -14.23 -1.70 -7.52
C GLN A 31 -13.91 -0.53 -8.45
N ARG A 32 -14.77 0.50 -8.47
CA ARG A 32 -14.52 1.73 -9.25
C ARG A 32 -13.25 2.45 -8.83
N ALA A 33 -13.01 2.60 -7.50
CA ALA A 33 -11.80 3.22 -7.00
C ALA A 33 -10.53 2.44 -7.37
N SER A 34 -10.57 1.11 -7.36
CA SER A 34 -9.46 0.25 -7.80
C SER A 34 -9.19 0.41 -9.29
N THR A 35 -10.23 0.55 -10.12
CA THR A 35 -10.10 0.81 -11.56
C THR A 35 -9.43 2.17 -11.82
N ILE A 36 -9.81 3.21 -11.08
CA ILE A 36 -9.16 4.52 -11.19
C ILE A 36 -7.65 4.42 -10.87
N ILE A 37 -7.27 3.69 -9.83
CA ILE A 37 -5.84 3.48 -9.49
C ILE A 37 -5.14 2.66 -10.58
N LYS A 38 -5.79 1.65 -11.15
CA LYS A 38 -5.26 0.90 -12.29
C LYS A 38 -4.94 1.83 -13.46
N ASP A 39 -5.88 2.66 -13.87
CA ASP A 39 -5.72 3.61 -14.99
C ASP A 39 -4.61 4.64 -14.69
N PHE A 40 -4.50 5.09 -13.43
CA PHE A 40 -3.39 5.93 -12.99
C PHE A 40 -2.05 5.21 -13.11
N PHE A 41 -1.95 3.93 -12.71
CA PHE A 41 -0.71 3.17 -12.82
C PHE A 41 -0.28 2.97 -14.28
N GLU A 42 -1.24 2.72 -15.19
CA GLU A 42 -0.99 2.62 -16.63
C GLU A 42 -0.47 3.96 -17.19
N THR A 43 -1.17 5.05 -16.89
CA THR A 43 -0.82 6.40 -17.39
C THR A 43 0.53 6.88 -16.85
N ALA A 44 0.80 6.66 -15.56
CA ALA A 44 2.04 7.04 -14.90
C ALA A 44 3.18 6.02 -15.11
N ASN A 45 2.94 4.95 -15.86
CA ASN A 45 3.90 3.87 -16.12
C ASN A 45 4.55 3.32 -14.83
N LYS A 46 3.72 3.05 -13.80
CA LYS A 46 4.21 2.52 -12.53
C LYS A 46 4.76 1.10 -12.68
N ASN A 47 5.93 0.87 -12.08
CA ASN A 47 6.58 -0.44 -12.09
C ASN A 47 7.08 -0.78 -10.68
N PHE A 48 6.99 -2.06 -10.34
CA PHE A 48 7.44 -2.62 -9.07
C PHE A 48 8.21 -3.91 -9.33
N ASP A 49 9.29 -4.15 -8.57
CA ASP A 49 10.03 -5.41 -8.64
C ASP A 49 9.24 -6.54 -7.97
N SER A 50 8.46 -6.21 -6.95
CA SER A 50 7.60 -7.16 -6.24
C SER A 50 6.33 -6.50 -5.71
N VAL A 51 5.26 -7.28 -5.69
CA VAL A 51 3.96 -6.88 -5.15
C VAL A 51 3.54 -7.87 -4.07
N PHE A 52 3.22 -7.36 -2.89
CA PHE A 52 2.70 -8.14 -1.77
C PHE A 52 1.29 -7.67 -1.41
N SER A 53 0.41 -8.60 -1.17
CA SER A 53 -0.96 -8.29 -0.74
C SER A 53 -1.37 -9.09 0.49
N SER A 54 -2.13 -8.44 1.37
CA SER A 54 -2.89 -9.15 2.39
C SER A 54 -3.79 -10.22 1.77
N THR A 55 -4.02 -11.30 2.51
CA THR A 55 -4.94 -12.37 2.11
C THR A 55 -6.42 -12.03 2.33
N ALA A 56 -6.76 -10.91 3.00
CA ALA A 56 -8.15 -10.48 3.13
C ALA A 56 -8.78 -10.21 1.76
N LEU A 57 -10.00 -10.72 1.55
CA LEU A 57 -10.63 -10.74 0.22
C LEU A 57 -10.72 -9.35 -0.42
N ARG A 58 -11.01 -8.30 0.36
CA ARG A 58 -11.02 -6.90 -0.13
C ARG A 58 -9.66 -6.41 -0.64
N ALA A 59 -8.55 -6.90 -0.06
CA ALA A 59 -7.20 -6.57 -0.54
C ALA A 59 -6.86 -7.36 -1.80
N VAL A 60 -7.20 -8.65 -1.82
CA VAL A 60 -7.07 -9.52 -3.00
C VAL A 60 -7.85 -8.94 -4.18
N GLU A 61 -9.13 -8.61 -4.02
CA GLU A 61 -9.95 -8.03 -5.09
C GLU A 61 -9.43 -6.66 -5.55
N THR A 62 -8.89 -5.84 -4.62
CA THR A 62 -8.25 -4.56 -4.97
C THR A 62 -7.08 -4.79 -5.93
N ILE A 63 -6.14 -5.69 -5.56
CA ILE A 63 -4.95 -5.90 -6.37
C ILE A 63 -5.24 -6.66 -7.67
N GLU A 64 -6.21 -7.57 -7.70
CA GLU A 64 -6.60 -8.27 -8.92
C GLU A 64 -7.20 -7.32 -9.98
N ILE A 65 -7.92 -6.27 -9.56
CA ILE A 65 -8.39 -5.20 -10.47
C ILE A 65 -7.20 -4.39 -11.01
N ILE A 66 -6.20 -4.11 -10.18
CA ILE A 66 -5.01 -3.31 -10.54
C ILE A 66 -4.00 -4.13 -11.37
N LYS A 67 -3.97 -5.44 -11.20
CA LYS A 67 -3.01 -6.37 -11.79
C LYS A 67 -2.70 -6.15 -13.28
N PRO A 68 -3.66 -5.87 -14.18
CA PRO A 68 -3.34 -5.62 -15.58
C PRO A 68 -2.35 -4.46 -15.81
N SER A 69 -2.28 -3.49 -14.89
CA SER A 69 -1.34 -2.35 -14.95
C SER A 69 0.05 -2.67 -14.39
N LEU A 70 0.23 -3.83 -13.75
CA LEU A 70 1.48 -4.23 -13.08
C LEU A 70 2.44 -5.01 -14.00
N LYS A 71 2.11 -5.13 -15.29
CA LYS A 71 2.86 -5.95 -16.25
C LYS A 71 2.97 -7.40 -15.76
N ASP A 72 4.16 -8.01 -15.87
CA ASP A 72 4.42 -9.40 -15.47
C ASP A 72 4.91 -9.53 -14.01
N THR A 73 4.72 -8.49 -13.18
CA THR A 73 5.17 -8.54 -11.78
C THR A 73 4.34 -9.54 -10.99
N GLU A 74 5.03 -10.48 -10.33
CA GLU A 74 4.40 -11.49 -9.50
C GLU A 74 3.72 -10.86 -8.27
N ILE A 75 2.49 -11.28 -7.97
CA ILE A 75 1.75 -10.88 -6.78
C ILE A 75 1.83 -12.00 -5.75
N MET A 76 2.39 -11.70 -4.59
CA MET A 76 2.51 -12.64 -3.47
C MET A 76 1.51 -12.29 -2.36
N TYR A 77 0.60 -13.22 -2.05
CA TYR A 77 -0.37 -13.07 -0.98
C TYR A 77 0.23 -13.54 0.35
N LYS A 78 0.21 -12.66 1.35
CA LYS A 78 0.84 -12.87 2.66
C LYS A 78 -0.15 -12.67 3.81
N LYS A 79 -0.30 -13.69 4.67
CA LYS A 79 -1.14 -13.60 5.87
C LYS A 79 -0.66 -12.53 6.84
N ASP A 80 0.65 -12.34 6.94
CA ASP A 80 1.29 -11.35 7.81
C ASP A 80 0.89 -9.91 7.46
N LEU A 81 0.42 -9.67 6.24
CA LEU A 81 -0.11 -8.38 5.80
C LEU A 81 -1.59 -8.16 6.15
N TYR A 82 -2.28 -9.18 6.69
CA TYR A 82 -3.55 -9.01 7.37
C TYR A 82 -3.30 -8.54 8.81
N THR A 83 -2.73 -7.37 8.91
CA THR A 83 -2.35 -6.70 10.17
C THR A 83 -2.90 -5.29 10.24
N PHE A 84 -3.13 -4.83 11.48
CA PHE A 84 -3.54 -3.47 11.81
C PHE A 84 -2.47 -2.74 12.65
N ASP A 85 -1.31 -3.37 12.82
CA ASP A 85 -0.18 -2.92 13.63
C ASP A 85 1.02 -2.57 12.73
N ASP A 86 1.56 -1.37 12.89
CA ASP A 86 2.70 -0.86 12.11
C ASP A 86 4.02 -1.57 12.44
N HIS A 87 4.21 -2.06 13.66
CA HIS A 87 5.40 -2.85 14.01
C HIS A 87 5.43 -4.17 13.24
N MET A 88 4.30 -4.87 13.11
CA MET A 88 4.19 -6.08 12.29
C MET A 88 4.44 -5.77 10.81
N MET A 89 3.95 -4.63 10.33
CA MET A 89 4.21 -4.16 8.95
C MET A 89 5.70 -3.90 8.74
N LEU A 90 6.37 -3.22 9.66
CA LEU A 90 7.82 -2.97 9.60
C LEU A 90 8.63 -4.26 9.69
N GLU A 91 8.22 -5.19 10.53
CA GLU A 91 8.84 -6.52 10.61
C GLU A 91 8.74 -7.28 9.28
N PHE A 92 7.59 -7.24 8.62
CA PHE A 92 7.43 -7.80 7.28
C PHE A 92 8.37 -7.14 6.26
N ILE A 93 8.42 -5.80 6.24
CA ILE A 93 9.25 -5.03 5.31
C ILE A 93 10.73 -5.36 5.52
N SER A 94 11.19 -5.45 6.77
CA SER A 94 12.60 -5.73 7.10
C SER A 94 13.10 -7.09 6.60
N LYS A 95 12.19 -8.01 6.29
CA LYS A 95 12.48 -9.37 5.79
C LYS A 95 12.43 -9.49 4.26
N ILE A 96 12.11 -8.42 3.55
CA ILE A 96 12.13 -8.41 2.08
C ILE A 96 13.57 -8.59 1.61
N LYS A 97 13.76 -9.34 0.52
CA LYS A 97 15.09 -9.58 -0.04
C LYS A 97 15.72 -8.30 -0.55
N ASP A 98 17.02 -8.14 -0.33
CA ASP A 98 17.75 -6.91 -0.66
C ASP A 98 18.00 -6.70 -2.16
N ASP A 99 17.84 -7.72 -3.01
CA ASP A 99 17.85 -7.61 -4.47
C ASP A 99 16.59 -6.92 -5.02
N ILE A 100 15.50 -6.87 -4.24
CA ILE A 100 14.27 -6.14 -4.55
C ILE A 100 14.46 -4.67 -4.18
N SER A 101 14.30 -3.76 -5.14
CA SER A 101 14.48 -2.31 -4.96
C SER A 101 13.16 -1.53 -4.86
N SER A 102 12.12 -2.02 -5.52
CA SER A 102 10.80 -1.38 -5.58
C SER A 102 9.69 -2.34 -5.18
N VAL A 103 8.94 -1.98 -4.16
CA VAL A 103 7.89 -2.84 -3.56
C VAL A 103 6.57 -2.12 -3.52
N LEU A 104 5.49 -2.82 -3.88
CA LEU A 104 4.12 -2.41 -3.60
C LEU A 104 3.49 -3.34 -2.55
N ILE A 105 2.92 -2.78 -1.51
CA ILE A 105 2.18 -3.51 -0.47
C ILE A 105 0.71 -3.07 -0.47
N VAL A 106 -0.20 -4.04 -0.56
CA VAL A 106 -1.65 -3.83 -0.41
C VAL A 106 -2.10 -4.37 0.95
N GLY A 107 -2.65 -3.50 1.78
CA GLY A 107 -2.98 -3.86 3.16
C GLY A 107 -4.06 -2.97 3.78
N HIS A 108 -3.94 -2.75 5.07
CA HIS A 108 -4.99 -2.20 5.93
C HIS A 108 -4.52 -0.99 6.74
N ASN A 109 -5.45 -0.13 7.13
CA ASN A 109 -5.25 0.85 8.18
C ASN A 109 -5.70 0.27 9.53
N PRO A 110 -5.09 0.72 10.64
CA PRO A 110 -4.12 1.82 10.74
C PRO A 110 -2.68 1.45 10.34
N ALA A 111 -2.34 0.17 10.20
CA ALA A 111 -0.95 -0.27 9.96
C ALA A 111 -0.24 0.50 8.84
N ILE A 112 -0.88 0.68 7.65
CA ILE A 112 -0.27 1.43 6.54
C ILE A 112 -0.02 2.88 6.92
N GLN A 113 -1.04 3.58 7.43
CA GLN A 113 -0.94 5.00 7.77
C GLN A 113 0.15 5.24 8.82
N GLU A 114 0.15 4.46 9.90
CA GLU A 114 1.13 4.56 10.98
C GLU A 114 2.55 4.23 10.50
N THR A 115 2.71 3.22 9.63
CA THR A 115 4.00 2.90 9.01
C THR A 115 4.51 4.07 8.17
N VAL A 116 3.67 4.66 7.33
CA VAL A 116 4.03 5.82 6.50
C VAL A 116 4.46 6.99 7.39
N LEU A 117 3.70 7.31 8.43
CA LEU A 117 4.01 8.40 9.37
C LEU A 117 5.33 8.14 10.10
N ARG A 118 5.52 6.93 10.61
CA ARG A 118 6.74 6.53 11.35
C ARG A 118 8.00 6.61 10.49
N LEU A 119 7.92 6.21 9.23
CA LEU A 119 9.07 6.22 8.32
C LEU A 119 9.36 7.59 7.71
N SER A 120 8.39 8.50 7.70
CA SER A 120 8.50 9.76 6.96
C SER A 120 9.38 10.79 7.67
N ASP A 121 10.25 11.42 6.89
CA ASP A 121 11.00 12.60 7.32
C ASP A 121 10.05 13.80 7.49
N THR A 122 9.93 14.28 8.71
CA THR A 122 9.03 15.39 9.07
C THR A 122 9.49 16.74 8.52
N GLU A 123 10.78 16.91 8.26
CA GLU A 123 11.33 18.18 7.78
C GLU A 123 11.16 18.36 6.26
N GLN A 124 11.16 17.27 5.50
CA GLN A 124 11.21 17.34 4.02
C GLN A 124 9.84 17.30 3.31
N ASN A 125 8.73 16.99 3.99
CA ASN A 125 7.46 16.69 3.33
C ASN A 125 6.20 17.20 4.04
N SER A 126 6.24 18.39 4.63
CA SER A 126 5.16 18.91 5.46
C SER A 126 3.75 18.80 4.83
N ASN A 127 3.58 19.07 3.54
CA ASN A 127 2.25 19.03 2.88
C ASN A 127 1.74 17.59 2.68
N LEU A 128 2.54 16.69 2.09
CA LEU A 128 2.11 15.29 1.87
C LEU A 128 1.96 14.55 3.19
N LEU A 129 2.86 14.81 4.15
CA LEU A 129 2.79 14.21 5.48
C LEU A 129 1.51 14.63 6.22
N ASN A 130 1.17 15.92 6.22
CA ASN A 130 -0.07 16.44 6.81
C ASN A 130 -1.32 15.82 6.18
N ARG A 131 -1.31 15.57 4.87
CA ARG A 131 -2.41 14.88 4.17
C ARG A 131 -2.56 13.44 4.64
N VAL A 132 -1.43 12.70 4.76
CA VAL A 132 -1.41 11.32 5.26
C VAL A 132 -1.88 11.28 6.71
N GLU A 133 -1.40 12.18 7.57
CA GLU A 133 -1.77 12.28 8.98
C GLU A 133 -3.27 12.55 9.14
N HIS A 134 -3.80 13.51 8.37
CA HIS A 134 -5.21 13.85 8.41
C HIS A 134 -6.11 12.68 8.02
N LYS A 135 -5.78 11.97 6.92
CA LYS A 135 -6.58 10.83 6.45
C LYS A 135 -5.84 10.01 5.39
N TYR A 136 -5.86 8.69 5.56
CA TYR A 136 -5.44 7.72 4.54
C TYR A 136 -6.68 6.96 4.01
N PRO A 137 -7.36 7.42 2.94
CA PRO A 137 -8.59 6.81 2.45
C PRO A 137 -8.40 5.41 1.88
N THR A 138 -9.50 4.66 1.72
CA THR A 138 -9.51 3.40 0.96
C THR A 138 -9.08 3.65 -0.48
N ALA A 139 -8.30 2.72 -1.05
CA ALA A 139 -7.65 2.81 -2.35
C ALA A 139 -6.63 3.96 -2.50
N ALA A 140 -6.29 4.69 -1.43
CA ALA A 140 -5.20 5.67 -1.52
C ALA A 140 -3.86 4.95 -1.72
N PHE A 141 -3.03 5.56 -2.56
CA PHE A 141 -1.69 5.11 -2.92
C PHE A 141 -0.65 6.09 -2.39
N CYS A 142 0.41 5.58 -1.79
CA CYS A 142 1.53 6.36 -1.29
C CYS A 142 2.86 5.71 -1.68
N THR A 143 3.84 6.50 -2.10
CA THR A 143 5.21 6.03 -2.35
C THR A 143 6.20 6.79 -1.48
N LEU A 144 7.05 6.03 -0.79
CA LEU A 144 8.21 6.53 -0.04
C LEU A 144 9.50 6.03 -0.68
N THR A 145 10.56 6.83 -0.58
CA THR A 145 11.91 6.45 -1.04
C THR A 145 12.95 6.72 0.03
N SER A 146 13.97 5.86 0.11
CA SER A 146 15.12 6.03 0.97
C SER A 146 16.41 5.61 0.26
N THR A 147 17.54 6.09 0.75
CA THR A 147 18.87 5.71 0.27
C THR A 147 19.40 4.43 0.87
N ILE A 148 18.62 3.76 1.73
CA ILE A 148 19.01 2.46 2.30
C ILE A 148 19.32 1.45 1.19
N ASP A 149 20.23 0.54 1.47
CA ASP A 149 20.63 -0.58 0.61
C ASP A 149 19.93 -1.88 1.02
N LYS A 150 19.59 -2.03 2.31
CA LYS A 150 18.96 -3.21 2.88
C LYS A 150 17.62 -2.86 3.53
N TRP A 151 16.63 -3.72 3.32
CA TRP A 151 15.30 -3.58 3.94
C TRP A 151 15.33 -3.74 5.46
N SER A 152 16.30 -4.49 6.01
CA SER A 152 16.52 -4.59 7.46
C SER A 152 16.85 -3.26 8.13
N HIS A 153 17.28 -2.24 7.37
CA HIS A 153 17.56 -0.88 7.84
C HIS A 153 16.34 0.06 7.76
N THR A 154 15.16 -0.47 7.45
CA THR A 154 13.95 0.36 7.28
C THR A 154 13.59 1.18 8.52
N GLY A 155 13.93 0.73 9.73
CA GLY A 155 13.69 1.49 10.96
C GLY A 155 14.78 2.51 11.31
N ASP A 156 15.93 2.46 10.67
CA ASP A 156 17.13 3.23 11.04
C ASP A 156 17.26 4.56 10.29
N THR A 157 16.53 4.71 9.17
CA THR A 157 16.66 5.86 8.27
C THR A 157 15.29 6.35 7.81
N MET A 158 15.10 7.66 7.84
CA MET A 158 13.87 8.29 7.36
C MET A 158 13.70 8.18 5.85
N PHE A 159 12.47 8.02 5.43
CA PHE A 159 12.02 7.98 4.04
C PHE A 159 11.41 9.31 3.63
N LYS A 160 11.53 9.62 2.35
CA LYS A 160 10.87 10.75 1.72
C LYS A 160 9.58 10.32 1.05
N ILE A 161 8.45 10.95 1.39
CA ILE A 161 7.19 10.76 0.65
C ILE A 161 7.36 11.40 -0.73
N LYS A 162 7.21 10.61 -1.78
CA LYS A 162 7.28 11.08 -3.17
C LYS A 162 5.92 11.46 -3.72
N GLU A 163 4.90 10.72 -3.33
CA GLU A 163 3.53 10.94 -3.78
C GLU A 163 2.53 10.36 -2.78
N PHE A 164 1.38 10.99 -2.72
CA PHE A 164 0.21 10.50 -2.00
C PHE A 164 -1.02 10.83 -2.82
N ILE A 165 -1.66 9.81 -3.39
CA ILE A 165 -2.73 9.92 -4.38
C ILE A 165 -4.00 9.28 -3.84
N CYS A 166 -5.11 10.00 -3.88
CA CYS A 166 -6.42 9.48 -3.56
C CYS A 166 -7.26 9.34 -4.84
N PRO A 167 -8.05 8.24 -5.03
CA PRO A 167 -8.82 8.03 -6.26
C PRO A 167 -9.73 9.20 -6.67
N LYS A 168 -10.24 9.95 -5.69
CA LYS A 168 -11.11 11.12 -5.95
C LYS A 168 -10.37 12.34 -6.51
N GLU A 169 -9.04 12.29 -6.58
CA GLU A 169 -8.18 13.37 -7.08
C GLU A 169 -7.74 13.10 -8.53
N LEU A 170 -8.07 11.92 -9.05
CA LEU A 170 -7.80 11.45 -10.41
C LEU A 170 -9.06 11.53 -11.27
#